data_e8df13b8effd567fd55f68a764dcc545
#
_entry.id   e8df13b8effd567fd55f68a764dcc545
#
_cell.length_a   1.000
_cell.length_b   1.000
_cell.length_c   1.000
_cell.angle_alpha   90.00
_cell.angle_beta   90.00
_cell.angle_gamma   90.00
#
_symmetry.space_group_name_H-M   'P 1'
#
loop_
_entity.id
_entity.type
_entity.pdbx_description
1 polymer ?
#
loop_
_entity_poly.entity_id
_entity_poly.type
_entity_poly.pdbx_seq_one_letter_code
_entity_poly.pdbx_strand_id
1 'polypeptide(L)'
;MSIVRRDFRSELSGEKGESMNTVLEKIRKMGIVPVVVIENEKDAVPLADALCNGGLACAEVTFRTAAAGEAIRLMKEAHPEMLVGAGTVLTVDQVDRAVQAGAEFIVSPGFDPEIVDYCIKKKIPVLPG
;
A
#
# COMPACT_ATOMS: atom_id res chain seq x y z
N MET A 1 -0.71 -26.35 7.17
CA MET A 1 -0.74 -25.09 6.43
C MET A 1 -0.60 -25.40 4.96
N SER A 2 -1.73 -25.40 4.24
CA SER A 2 -1.79 -25.82 2.84
C SER A 2 -1.65 -24.59 1.96
N ILE A 3 -0.54 -24.49 1.26
CA ILE A 3 -0.32 -23.44 0.25
C ILE A 3 -1.03 -23.90 -1.02
N VAL A 4 -2.21 -23.36 -1.29
CA VAL A 4 -2.88 -23.53 -2.58
C VAL A 4 -2.15 -22.65 -3.60
N ARG A 5 -1.25 -23.25 -4.36
CA ARG A 5 -0.75 -22.64 -5.60
C ARG A 5 -1.87 -22.69 -6.63
N ARG A 6 -2.67 -21.66 -6.73
CA ARG A 6 -3.47 -21.41 -7.93
C ARG A 6 -2.60 -20.67 -8.93
N ASP A 7 -2.43 -21.30 -10.07
CA ASP A 7 -1.74 -20.73 -11.22
C ASP A 7 -2.67 -19.68 -11.85
N PHE A 8 -2.49 -18.41 -11.46
CA PHE A 8 -3.27 -17.26 -11.96
C PHE A 8 -2.80 -16.76 -13.33
N ARG A 9 -2.13 -17.58 -14.11
CA ARG A 9 -1.48 -17.15 -15.35
C ARG A 9 -2.38 -17.02 -16.57
N SER A 10 -3.65 -17.41 -16.54
CA SER A 10 -4.42 -17.54 -17.79
C SER A 10 -5.60 -16.59 -17.99
N GLU A 11 -5.90 -15.65 -17.09
CA GLU A 11 -7.13 -14.83 -17.23
C GLU A 11 -6.96 -13.31 -17.28
N LEU A 12 -5.74 -12.78 -17.36
CA LEU A 12 -5.53 -11.32 -17.41
C LEU A 12 -4.80 -10.87 -18.68
N SER A 13 -5.44 -11.10 -19.84
CA SER A 13 -5.07 -10.43 -21.09
C SER A 13 -5.88 -9.14 -21.26
N GLY A 14 -5.43 -8.07 -20.62
CA GLY A 14 -6.00 -6.73 -20.78
C GLY A 14 -5.12 -5.69 -20.09
N GLU A 15 -4.77 -4.63 -20.80
CA GLU A 15 -3.87 -3.52 -20.40
C GLU A 15 -4.16 -2.86 -19.04
N LYS A 16 -5.21 -3.28 -18.34
CA LYS A 16 -5.68 -2.75 -17.06
C LYS A 16 -5.25 -3.58 -15.85
N GLY A 17 -4.70 -4.79 -16.05
CA GLY A 17 -4.19 -5.65 -15.00
C GLY A 17 -2.71 -5.43 -14.66
N GLU A 18 -1.96 -4.73 -15.52
CA GLU A 18 -0.53 -4.50 -15.35
C GLU A 18 -0.20 -3.69 -14.09
N SER A 19 -0.97 -2.65 -13.78
CA SER A 19 -0.71 -1.78 -12.63
C SER A 19 -0.83 -2.53 -11.29
N MET A 20 -1.89 -3.34 -11.11
CA MET A 20 -2.10 -4.13 -9.89
C MET A 20 -1.05 -5.24 -9.75
N ASN A 21 -0.76 -5.96 -10.83
CA ASN A 21 0.27 -6.98 -10.86
C ASN A 21 1.66 -6.40 -10.58
N THR A 22 1.95 -5.18 -11.06
CA THR A 22 3.24 -4.51 -10.82
C THR A 22 3.46 -4.22 -9.34
N VAL A 23 2.46 -3.74 -8.61
CA VAL A 23 2.55 -3.47 -7.17
C VAL A 23 2.75 -4.77 -6.39
N LEU A 24 1.97 -5.80 -6.67
CA LEU A 24 2.10 -7.11 -6.03
C LEU A 24 3.47 -7.76 -6.29
N GLU A 25 4.01 -7.63 -7.51
CA GLU A 25 5.35 -8.10 -7.85
C GLU A 25 6.44 -7.32 -7.09
N LYS A 26 6.29 -6.00 -6.92
CA LYS A 26 7.20 -5.21 -6.10
C LYS A 26 7.19 -5.69 -4.64
N ILE A 27 6.01 -5.86 -4.04
CA ILE A 27 5.86 -6.39 -2.68
C ILE A 27 6.53 -7.77 -2.56
N ARG A 28 6.28 -8.65 -3.52
CA ARG A 28 6.88 -9.99 -3.54
C ARG A 28 8.41 -9.95 -3.59
N LYS A 29 8.97 -9.05 -4.40
CA LYS A 29 10.43 -8.87 -4.50
C LYS A 29 11.05 -8.28 -3.24
N MET A 30 10.35 -7.36 -2.58
CA MET A 30 10.78 -6.79 -1.29
C MET A 30 10.83 -7.87 -0.19
N GLY A 31 9.87 -8.79 -0.18
CA GLY A 31 9.77 -9.88 0.79
C GLY A 31 9.28 -9.43 2.18
N ILE A 32 9.48 -8.17 2.53
CA ILE A 32 9.09 -7.56 3.80
C ILE A 32 8.47 -6.19 3.50
N VAL A 33 7.36 -5.87 4.15
CA VAL A 33 6.76 -4.53 4.16
C VAL A 33 6.72 -4.05 5.60
N PRO A 34 7.50 -3.02 5.97
CA PRO A 34 7.45 -2.46 7.31
C PRO A 34 6.10 -1.80 7.56
N VAL A 35 5.47 -2.14 8.66
CA VAL A 35 4.25 -1.49 9.15
C VAL A 35 4.67 -0.38 10.10
N VAL A 36 4.36 0.86 9.75
CA VAL A 36 4.82 2.03 10.49
C VAL A 36 3.65 2.88 11.00
N VAL A 37 3.83 3.41 12.21
CA VAL A 37 2.94 4.40 12.81
C VAL A 37 3.68 5.72 12.86
N ILE A 38 3.14 6.76 12.22
CA ILE A 38 3.73 8.10 12.19
C ILE A 38 2.83 9.04 12.96
N GLU A 39 3.29 9.49 14.12
CA GLU A 39 2.58 10.42 14.98
C GLU A 39 2.76 11.88 14.53
N ASN A 40 3.92 12.18 13.94
CA ASN A 40 4.26 13.51 13.45
C ASN A 40 4.73 13.41 11.99
N GLU A 41 4.11 14.18 11.11
CA GLU A 41 4.46 14.22 9.69
C GLU A 41 5.93 14.57 9.41
N LYS A 42 6.59 15.29 10.34
CA LYS A 42 8.03 15.61 10.23
C LYS A 42 8.93 14.38 10.23
N ASP A 43 8.46 13.26 10.78
CA ASP A 43 9.23 12.01 10.84
C ASP A 43 9.13 11.21 9.54
N ALA A 44 8.22 11.57 8.64
CA ALA A 44 7.94 10.82 7.42
C ALA A 44 9.15 10.77 6.47
N VAL A 45 9.74 11.91 6.15
CA VAL A 45 10.88 11.99 5.22
C VAL A 45 12.14 11.34 5.81
N PRO A 46 12.54 11.61 7.07
CA PRO A 46 13.68 10.91 7.68
C PRO A 46 13.52 9.38 7.70
N LEU A 47 12.30 8.88 7.94
CA LEU A 47 12.02 7.45 7.90
C LEU A 47 12.14 6.90 6.48
N ALA A 48 11.58 7.60 5.49
CA ALA A 48 11.70 7.21 4.08
C ALA A 48 13.16 7.17 3.63
N ASP A 49 13.96 8.19 3.99
CA ASP A 49 15.39 8.23 3.73
C ASP A 49 16.11 7.02 4.32
N ALA A 50 15.83 6.68 5.57
CA ALA A 50 16.45 5.55 6.26
C ALA A 50 16.09 4.22 5.58
N LEU A 51 14.82 4.01 5.23
CA LEU A 51 14.36 2.79 4.55
C LEU A 51 14.97 2.67 3.16
N CYS A 52 14.95 3.72 2.36
CA CYS A 52 15.52 3.72 1.01
C CYS A 52 17.03 3.49 1.04
N ASN A 53 17.76 4.18 1.92
CA ASN A 53 19.21 4.02 2.08
C ASN A 53 19.57 2.63 2.61
N GLY A 54 18.70 2.01 3.41
CA GLY A 54 18.85 0.63 3.89
C GLY A 54 18.50 -0.45 2.86
N GLY A 55 18.07 -0.07 1.66
CA GLY A 55 17.71 -1.02 0.60
C GLY A 55 16.29 -1.58 0.70
N LEU A 56 15.44 -1.03 1.56
CA LEU A 56 14.04 -1.44 1.73
C LEU A 56 13.11 -0.26 1.40
N ALA A 57 13.00 0.07 0.11
CA ALA A 57 12.22 1.21 -0.37
C ALA A 57 10.70 0.91 -0.39
N CYS A 58 10.15 0.52 0.75
CA CYS A 58 8.70 0.35 0.93
C CYS A 58 8.27 0.60 2.37
N ALA A 59 7.00 0.97 2.57
CA ALA A 59 6.37 1.08 3.88
C ALA A 59 4.84 0.97 3.78
N GLU A 60 4.21 0.44 4.81
CA GLU A 60 2.78 0.50 5.06
C GLU A 60 2.55 1.51 6.20
N VAL A 61 2.02 2.69 5.88
CA VAL A 61 1.70 3.72 6.87
C VAL A 61 0.29 3.49 7.40
N THR A 62 0.15 3.22 8.69
CA THR A 62 -1.17 2.92 9.26
C THR A 62 -2.02 4.18 9.45
N PHE A 63 -3.30 4.10 9.08
CA PHE A 63 -4.29 5.16 9.27
C PHE A 63 -4.81 5.23 10.72
N ARG A 64 -3.91 5.06 11.68
CA ARG A 64 -4.19 5.18 13.13
C ARG A 64 -4.01 6.58 13.66
N THR A 65 -3.33 7.46 12.90
CA THR A 65 -3.02 8.83 13.31
C THR A 65 -3.56 9.84 12.30
N ALA A 66 -3.75 11.07 12.73
CA ALA A 66 -4.13 12.17 11.84
C ALA A 66 -3.03 12.50 10.82
N ALA A 67 -1.77 12.21 11.16
CA ALA A 67 -0.61 12.49 10.32
C ALA A 67 -0.45 11.51 9.13
N ALA A 68 -1.14 10.36 9.13
CA ALA A 68 -0.90 9.27 8.19
C ALA A 68 -0.98 9.70 6.72
N GLY A 69 -2.03 10.41 6.32
CA GLY A 69 -2.19 10.88 4.93
C GLY A 69 -1.08 11.83 4.51
N GLU A 70 -0.77 12.82 5.33
CA GLU A 70 0.31 13.77 5.06
C GLU A 70 1.68 13.09 5.03
N ALA A 71 1.91 12.13 5.92
CA ALA A 71 3.13 11.35 5.93
C ALA A 71 3.33 10.57 4.62
N ILE A 72 2.30 9.91 4.09
CA ILE A 72 2.35 9.24 2.79
C ILE A 72 2.71 10.23 1.68
N ARG A 73 2.06 11.39 1.66
CA ARG A 73 2.32 12.43 0.66
C ARG A 73 3.78 12.87 0.68
N LEU A 74 4.32 13.18 1.85
CA LEU A 74 5.70 13.62 2.03
C LEU A 74 6.71 12.53 1.64
N MET A 75 6.45 11.27 2.01
CA MET A 75 7.29 10.13 1.60
C MET A 75 7.34 9.99 0.07
N LYS A 76 6.18 10.09 -0.59
CA LYS A 76 6.08 9.98 -2.05
C LYS A 76 6.72 11.17 -2.78
N GLU A 77 6.66 12.37 -2.22
CA GLU A 77 7.35 13.54 -2.77
C GLU A 77 8.88 13.43 -2.66
N ALA A 78 9.37 12.96 -1.50
CA ALA A 78 10.80 12.78 -1.28
C ALA A 78 11.38 11.60 -2.08
N HIS A 79 10.63 10.50 -2.19
CA HIS A 79 11.03 9.26 -2.85
C HIS A 79 9.91 8.75 -3.76
N PRO A 80 9.75 9.30 -4.99
CA PRO A 80 8.66 8.91 -5.90
C PRO A 80 8.63 7.42 -6.25
N GLU A 81 9.79 6.75 -6.28
CA GLU A 81 9.94 5.32 -6.57
C GLU A 81 9.69 4.41 -5.37
N MET A 82 9.65 4.96 -4.14
CA MET A 82 9.34 4.18 -2.94
C MET A 82 7.91 3.65 -3.00
N LEU A 83 7.74 2.37 -2.71
CA LEU A 83 6.42 1.75 -2.63
C LEU A 83 5.79 2.06 -1.27
N VAL A 84 4.80 2.95 -1.25
CA VAL A 84 4.09 3.34 -0.03
C VAL A 84 2.63 2.90 -0.10
N GLY A 85 2.18 2.19 0.91
CA GLY A 85 0.79 1.80 1.09
C GLY A 85 0.19 2.38 2.36
N ALA A 86 -1.13 2.28 2.47
CA ALA A 86 -1.88 2.65 3.66
C ALA A 86 -2.42 1.40 4.35
N GLY A 87 -2.15 1.27 5.65
CA GLY A 87 -2.63 0.19 6.50
C GLY A 87 -3.69 0.63 7.49
N THR A 88 -4.32 -0.35 8.13
CA THR A 88 -5.41 -0.12 9.08
C THR A 88 -6.54 0.74 8.47
N VAL A 89 -6.81 0.52 7.19
CA VAL A 89 -7.87 1.21 6.48
C VAL A 89 -9.20 0.52 6.79
N LEU A 90 -10.14 1.27 7.35
CA LEU A 90 -11.42 0.76 7.88
C LEU A 90 -12.64 1.29 7.14
N THR A 91 -12.47 2.30 6.28
CA THR A 91 -13.57 2.95 5.55
C THR A 91 -13.17 3.31 4.13
N VAL A 92 -14.17 3.43 3.26
CA VAL A 92 -13.98 3.90 1.87
C VAL A 92 -13.39 5.32 1.83
N ASP A 93 -13.80 6.21 2.75
CA ASP A 93 -13.22 7.55 2.85
C ASP A 93 -11.71 7.50 3.13
N GLN A 94 -11.28 6.60 3.99
CA GLN A 94 -9.84 6.39 4.24
C GLN A 94 -9.11 5.85 3.01
N VAL A 95 -9.74 4.97 2.21
CA VAL A 95 -9.18 4.53 0.93
C VAL A 95 -8.94 5.72 0.00
N ASP A 96 -9.94 6.58 -0.19
CA ASP A 96 -9.82 7.76 -1.05
C ASP A 96 -8.75 8.72 -0.57
N ARG A 97 -8.70 9.01 0.72
CA ARG A 97 -7.65 9.85 1.31
C ARG A 97 -6.26 9.27 1.15
N ALA A 98 -6.11 7.97 1.32
CA ALA A 98 -4.84 7.29 1.14
C ALA A 98 -4.35 7.38 -0.31
N VAL A 99 -5.23 7.11 -1.28
CA VAL A 99 -4.91 7.17 -2.69
C VAL A 99 -4.59 8.61 -3.14
N GLN A 100 -5.35 9.60 -2.66
CA GLN A 100 -5.06 11.02 -2.93
C GLN A 100 -3.69 11.44 -2.38
N ALA A 101 -3.27 10.87 -1.26
CA ALA A 101 -1.94 11.10 -0.70
C ALA A 101 -0.81 10.38 -1.48
N GLY A 102 -1.13 9.46 -2.37
CA GLY A 102 -0.18 8.73 -3.20
C GLY A 102 0.07 7.29 -2.76
N ALA A 103 -0.78 6.72 -1.89
CA ALA A 103 -0.70 5.30 -1.56
C ALA A 103 -0.94 4.42 -2.79
N GLU A 104 -0.09 3.43 -2.99
CA GLU A 104 -0.13 2.53 -4.14
C GLU A 104 -0.83 1.21 -3.81
N PHE A 105 -1.07 0.91 -2.55
CA PHE A 105 -1.84 -0.25 -2.08
C PHE A 105 -2.51 0.04 -0.75
N ILE A 106 -3.56 -0.74 -0.47
CA ILE A 106 -4.37 -0.65 0.75
C ILE A 106 -4.25 -1.95 1.53
N VAL A 107 -4.11 -1.85 2.83
CA VAL A 107 -4.18 -2.99 3.77
C VAL A 107 -5.29 -2.73 4.77
N SER A 108 -6.19 -3.70 4.92
CA SER A 108 -7.23 -3.67 5.94
C SER A 108 -6.97 -4.76 6.99
N PRO A 109 -7.31 -4.52 8.28
CA PRO A 109 -7.03 -5.49 9.34
C PRO A 109 -7.87 -6.76 9.24
N GLY A 110 -8.94 -6.74 8.47
CA GLY A 110 -9.81 -7.89 8.19
C GLY A 110 -10.44 -7.77 6.82
N PHE A 111 -11.14 -8.82 6.40
CA PHE A 111 -11.88 -8.81 5.15
C PHE A 111 -13.19 -8.03 5.32
N ASP A 112 -13.25 -6.86 4.71
CA ASP A 112 -14.46 -6.04 4.59
C ASP A 112 -14.89 -6.01 3.12
N PRO A 113 -16.06 -6.60 2.77
CA PRO A 113 -16.52 -6.64 1.40
C PRO A 113 -16.70 -5.26 0.76
N GLU A 114 -17.13 -4.26 1.53
CA GLU A 114 -17.33 -2.90 1.01
C GLU A 114 -15.99 -2.27 0.57
N ILE A 115 -14.96 -2.38 1.41
CA ILE A 115 -13.62 -1.86 1.09
C ILE A 115 -13.01 -2.63 -0.08
N VAL A 116 -13.10 -3.96 -0.05
CA VAL A 116 -12.53 -4.82 -1.10
C VAL A 116 -13.19 -4.55 -2.45
N ASP A 117 -14.52 -4.52 -2.51
CA ASP A 117 -15.27 -4.24 -3.73
C ASP A 117 -14.97 -2.83 -4.26
N TYR A 118 -14.87 -1.85 -3.36
CA TYR A 118 -14.49 -0.48 -3.73
C TYR A 118 -13.10 -0.42 -4.35
N CYS A 119 -12.11 -1.03 -3.72
CA CYS A 119 -10.75 -1.08 -4.24
C CYS A 119 -10.69 -1.79 -5.59
N ILE A 120 -11.40 -2.91 -5.77
CA ILE A 120 -11.46 -3.63 -7.05
C ILE A 120 -12.05 -2.74 -8.14
N LYS A 121 -13.17 -2.07 -7.88
CA LYS A 121 -13.82 -1.15 -8.83
C LYS A 121 -12.90 0.01 -9.22
N LYS A 122 -12.13 0.51 -8.29
CA LYS A 122 -11.16 1.60 -8.51
C LYS A 122 -9.79 1.11 -9.00
N LYS A 123 -9.59 -0.19 -9.11
CA LYS A 123 -8.33 -0.84 -9.50
C LYS A 123 -7.17 -0.51 -8.57
N ILE A 124 -7.46 -0.40 -7.30
CA ILE A 124 -6.50 -0.18 -6.23
C ILE A 124 -6.12 -1.55 -5.67
N PRO A 125 -4.82 -1.90 -5.61
CA PRO A 125 -4.36 -3.11 -4.96
C PRO A 125 -4.79 -3.13 -3.50
N VAL A 126 -5.44 -4.21 -3.04
CA VAL A 126 -5.90 -4.38 -1.66
C VAL A 126 -5.45 -5.72 -1.10
N LEU A 127 -4.95 -5.68 0.12
CA LEU A 127 -4.48 -6.84 0.89
C LEU A 127 -5.33 -6.90 2.17
N PRO A 128 -6.46 -7.61 2.17
CA PRO A 128 -7.27 -7.79 3.36
C PRO A 128 -6.61 -8.79 4.32
N GLY A 129 -6.68 -8.49 5.61
CA GLY A 129 -6.19 -9.35 6.68
C GLY A 129 -7.03 -10.60 6.92
#